data_a5f217eb062a65866fd047e42311847d
#
_entry.id   a5f217eb062a65866fd047e42311847d
#
_cell.length_a   1.000
_cell.length_b   1.000
_cell.length_c   1.000
_cell.angle_alpha   90.00
_cell.angle_beta   90.00
_cell.angle_gamma   90.00
#
_symmetry.space_group_name_H-M   'P 1'
#
loop_
_entity.id
_entity.type
_entity.pdbx_description
1 polymer ?
#
loop_
_entity_poly.entity_id
_entity_poly.type
_entity_poly.pdbx_seq_one_letter_code
_entity_poly.pdbx_strand_id
1 'polypeptide(L)'
;MQTTEEKYDRLLHIKTTGRDDSHSDQYRFPYEPTPYPVLERLANAGYIRKGNTLLDYGCGKGRVDFFLAWQTRCRTIGVEYDERIFEKAEENQKTAVSAGRTAFQLANAEAFPVPERVDRLYFFNPFSVEILQKVLARILESWYEAPRELLMFFYYPSDEYISYLMTVDELAFLDEIDCGDLFPGEDSRERIVIFELPG
;
A
#
# COMPACT_ATOMS: atom_id res chain seq x y z
N MET A 1 25.41 -0.64 14.67
CA MET A 1 25.21 -0.24 13.28
C MET A 1 23.75 0.17 13.12
N GLN A 2 23.47 1.27 12.45
CA GLN A 2 22.11 1.70 12.17
C GLN A 2 21.54 0.81 11.06
N THR A 3 20.30 0.33 11.21
CA THR A 3 19.62 -0.46 10.18
C THR A 3 19.20 0.42 8.99
N THR A 4 18.92 -0.20 7.84
CA THR A 4 18.34 0.50 6.68
C THR A 4 17.04 1.19 7.04
N GLU A 5 16.21 0.51 7.83
CA GLU A 5 14.91 0.99 8.33
C GLU A 5 15.06 2.28 9.15
N GLU A 6 15.97 2.29 10.13
CA GLU A 6 16.23 3.47 10.96
C GLU A 6 16.83 4.63 10.16
N LYS A 7 17.64 4.33 9.13
CA LYS A 7 18.24 5.35 8.25
C LYS A 7 17.14 6.09 7.46
N TYR A 8 16.20 5.37 6.86
CA TYR A 8 15.12 5.99 6.09
C TYR A 8 14.10 6.69 6.99
N ASP A 9 13.72 6.10 8.12
CA ASP A 9 12.84 6.76 9.09
C ASP A 9 13.42 8.13 9.50
N ARG A 10 14.74 8.18 9.77
CA ARG A 10 15.43 9.44 10.08
C ARG A 10 15.44 10.42 8.90
N LEU A 11 15.75 9.93 7.68
CA LEU A 11 15.80 10.77 6.47
C LEU A 11 14.44 11.40 6.16
N LEU A 12 13.38 10.65 6.39
CA LEU A 12 12.00 11.07 6.14
C LEU A 12 11.38 11.85 7.31
N HIS A 13 12.05 11.89 8.46
CA HIS A 13 11.57 12.48 9.72
C HIS A 13 10.30 11.82 10.26
N ILE A 14 10.23 10.48 10.19
CA ILE A 14 9.10 9.66 10.64
C ILE A 14 9.57 8.54 11.58
N LYS A 15 8.60 7.85 12.21
CA LYS A 15 8.83 6.70 13.09
C LYS A 15 7.87 5.58 12.71
N THR A 16 8.32 4.69 11.86
CA THR A 16 7.47 3.61 11.34
C THR A 16 7.97 2.21 11.69
N THR A 17 9.22 2.10 12.18
CA THR A 17 9.83 0.83 12.55
C THR A 17 9.10 0.15 13.71
N GLY A 18 9.06 -1.18 13.69
CA GLY A 18 8.44 -2.05 14.71
C GLY A 18 7.09 -2.59 14.29
N ARG A 19 6.81 -3.84 14.73
CA ARG A 19 5.55 -4.55 14.51
C ARG A 19 4.60 -4.26 15.68
N ASP A 20 3.29 -4.23 15.41
CA ASP A 20 2.25 -4.11 16.43
C ASP A 20 1.16 -5.16 16.19
N ASP A 21 1.08 -6.15 17.09
CA ASP A 21 0.15 -7.28 17.03
C ASP A 21 -1.08 -7.08 17.95
N SER A 22 -1.17 -5.95 18.64
CA SER A 22 -2.08 -5.80 19.79
C SER A 22 -3.57 -5.75 19.42
N HIS A 23 -3.93 -5.51 18.17
CA HIS A 23 -5.31 -5.45 17.68
C HIS A 23 -5.56 -6.25 16.39
N SER A 24 -4.69 -7.22 16.08
CA SER A 24 -4.95 -8.16 15.00
C SER A 24 -6.08 -9.11 15.36
N ASP A 25 -6.93 -9.44 14.40
CA ASP A 25 -7.97 -10.45 14.51
C ASP A 25 -7.92 -11.44 13.32
N GLN A 26 -8.90 -12.33 13.20
CA GLN A 26 -8.91 -13.30 12.10
C GLN A 26 -9.12 -12.70 10.70
N TYR A 27 -9.50 -11.41 10.62
CA TYR A 27 -9.80 -10.71 9.36
C TYR A 27 -8.83 -9.56 9.07
N ARG A 28 -8.12 -9.05 10.09
CA ARG A 28 -7.19 -7.92 9.99
C ARG A 28 -5.84 -8.31 10.56
N PHE A 29 -4.81 -8.15 9.74
CA PHE A 29 -3.47 -8.57 10.11
C PHE A 29 -2.72 -7.52 10.93
N PRO A 30 -1.69 -7.95 11.69
CA PRO A 30 -0.87 -7.04 12.48
C PRO A 30 -0.22 -5.96 11.63
N TYR A 31 0.02 -4.78 12.22
CA TYR A 31 0.85 -3.79 11.57
C TYR A 31 2.28 -4.34 11.38
N GLU A 32 2.69 -4.42 10.16
CA GLU A 32 4.05 -4.72 9.73
C GLU A 32 4.43 -3.75 8.59
N PRO A 33 5.51 -2.96 8.76
CA PRO A 33 5.86 -1.99 7.74
C PRO A 33 6.54 -2.66 6.54
N THR A 34 6.14 -2.30 5.32
CA THR A 34 6.85 -2.71 4.10
C THR A 34 8.33 -2.34 4.20
N PRO A 35 9.27 -3.27 3.94
CA PRO A 35 10.70 -2.97 3.97
C PRO A 35 11.09 -1.89 2.96
N TYR A 36 11.95 -0.96 3.35
CA TYR A 36 12.38 0.12 2.44
C TYR A 36 13.03 -0.36 1.14
N PRO A 37 13.84 -1.44 1.10
CA PRO A 37 14.36 -1.95 -0.17
C PRO A 37 13.27 -2.36 -1.18
N VAL A 38 12.13 -2.88 -0.69
CA VAL A 38 10.97 -3.19 -1.53
C VAL A 38 10.35 -1.92 -2.09
N LEU A 39 10.18 -0.90 -1.24
CA LEU A 39 9.65 0.41 -1.66
C LEU A 39 10.57 1.11 -2.66
N GLU A 40 11.89 1.01 -2.49
CA GLU A 40 12.88 1.53 -3.47
C GLU A 40 12.71 0.82 -4.83
N ARG A 41 12.57 -0.50 -4.81
CA ARG A 41 12.36 -1.29 -6.03
C ARG A 41 11.07 -0.89 -6.73
N LEU A 42 9.96 -0.77 -6.00
CA LEU A 42 8.69 -0.32 -6.55
C LEU A 42 8.78 1.11 -7.12
N ALA A 43 9.40 2.04 -6.40
CA ALA A 43 9.56 3.42 -6.85
C ALA A 43 10.38 3.52 -8.15
N ASN A 44 11.40 2.65 -8.31
CA ASN A 44 12.28 2.62 -9.47
C ASN A 44 11.69 1.84 -10.67
N ALA A 45 10.65 1.03 -10.47
CA ALA A 45 9.98 0.28 -11.55
C ALA A 45 9.23 1.16 -12.56
N GLY A 46 8.98 2.44 -12.22
CA GLY A 46 8.42 3.42 -13.16
C GLY A 46 6.89 3.44 -13.27
N TYR A 47 6.19 2.62 -12.49
CA TYR A 47 4.71 2.57 -12.46
C TYR A 47 4.08 3.73 -11.67
N ILE A 48 4.83 4.33 -10.74
CA ILE A 48 4.36 5.43 -9.89
C ILE A 48 5.18 6.69 -10.18
N ARG A 49 4.50 7.77 -10.58
CA ARG A 49 5.11 9.01 -11.04
C ARG A 49 4.46 10.22 -10.39
N LYS A 50 5.05 11.39 -10.54
CA LYS A 50 4.59 12.67 -9.96
C LYS A 50 3.11 13.00 -10.19
N GLY A 51 2.55 12.59 -11.33
CA GLY A 51 1.13 12.84 -11.67
C GLY A 51 0.14 11.93 -10.96
N ASN A 52 0.61 10.79 -10.42
CA ASN A 52 -0.24 9.76 -9.84
C ASN A 52 -0.72 10.12 -8.43
N THR A 53 -1.86 9.54 -8.06
CA THR A 53 -2.36 9.50 -6.69
C THR A 53 -2.51 8.06 -6.25
N LEU A 54 -1.73 7.66 -5.25
CA LEU A 54 -1.76 6.33 -4.67
C LEU A 54 -2.70 6.29 -3.47
N LEU A 55 -3.48 5.22 -3.36
CA LEU A 55 -4.27 4.86 -2.19
C LEU A 55 -3.63 3.64 -1.52
N ASP A 56 -3.22 3.79 -0.27
CA ASP A 56 -2.61 2.73 0.54
C ASP A 56 -3.63 2.17 1.53
N TYR A 57 -4.03 0.92 1.33
CA TYR A 57 -4.97 0.22 2.20
C TYR A 57 -4.27 -0.47 3.35
N GLY A 58 -4.62 -0.07 4.58
CA GLY A 58 -3.91 -0.50 5.78
C GLY A 58 -2.57 0.22 5.91
N CYS A 59 -2.58 1.53 5.74
CA CYS A 59 -1.35 2.33 5.67
C CYS A 59 -0.51 2.32 6.95
N GLY A 60 -1.07 1.84 8.05
CA GLY A 60 -0.37 1.75 9.31
C GLY A 60 0.13 3.13 9.77
N LYS A 61 1.43 3.22 10.03
CA LYS A 61 2.10 4.47 10.43
C LYS A 61 2.49 5.36 9.23
N GLY A 62 2.06 5.02 7.99
CA GLY A 62 2.24 5.80 6.78
C GLY A 62 3.58 5.63 6.07
N ARG A 63 4.34 4.54 6.31
CA ARG A 63 5.67 4.35 5.69
C ARG A 63 5.62 4.41 4.17
N VAL A 64 4.72 3.64 3.56
CA VAL A 64 4.55 3.56 2.11
C VAL A 64 4.22 4.93 1.55
N ASP A 65 3.27 5.61 2.16
CA ASP A 65 2.82 6.95 1.77
C ASP A 65 3.96 7.95 1.78
N PHE A 66 4.66 8.09 2.91
CA PHE A 66 5.74 9.07 3.04
C PHE A 66 6.90 8.78 2.11
N PHE A 67 7.30 7.50 1.98
CA PHE A 67 8.42 7.12 1.13
C PHE A 67 8.11 7.33 -0.35
N LEU A 68 6.98 6.83 -0.85
CA LEU A 68 6.62 6.96 -2.26
C LEU A 68 6.36 8.42 -2.63
N ALA A 69 5.69 9.19 -1.78
CA ALA A 69 5.49 10.62 -2.00
C ALA A 69 6.81 11.41 -2.03
N TRP A 70 7.82 11.00 -1.26
CA TRP A 70 9.15 11.61 -1.29
C TRP A 70 9.91 11.20 -2.55
N GLN A 71 10.00 9.92 -2.84
CA GLN A 71 10.84 9.36 -3.91
C GLN A 71 10.29 9.67 -5.31
N THR A 72 9.00 9.47 -5.53
CA THR A 72 8.36 9.61 -6.85
C THR A 72 7.67 10.95 -7.06
N ARG A 73 7.48 11.70 -5.96
CA ARG A 73 6.70 12.96 -5.90
C ARG A 73 5.21 12.77 -6.24
N CYS A 74 4.67 11.56 -6.19
CA CYS A 74 3.24 11.30 -6.27
C CYS A 74 2.50 11.90 -5.07
N ARG A 75 1.16 11.85 -5.12
CA ARG A 75 0.32 12.08 -3.95
C ARG A 75 -0.09 10.75 -3.36
N THR A 76 -0.33 10.70 -2.04
CA THR A 76 -0.80 9.49 -1.39
C THR A 76 -1.97 9.79 -0.45
N ILE A 77 -2.82 8.78 -0.31
CA ILE A 77 -3.92 8.73 0.65
C ILE A 77 -3.79 7.40 1.38
N GLY A 78 -3.45 7.44 2.66
CA GLY A 78 -3.42 6.25 3.50
C GLY A 78 -4.77 6.05 4.22
N VAL A 79 -5.29 4.82 4.18
CA VAL A 79 -6.50 4.42 4.93
C VAL A 79 -6.11 3.44 6.00
N GLU A 80 -6.46 3.75 7.25
CA GLU A 80 -6.20 2.91 8.41
C GLU A 80 -7.47 2.76 9.24
N TYR A 81 -7.70 1.56 9.77
CA TYR A 81 -8.86 1.24 10.59
C TYR A 81 -8.60 1.40 12.09
N ASP A 82 -7.39 1.05 12.55
CA ASP A 82 -7.00 1.14 13.96
C ASP A 82 -6.62 2.59 14.32
N GLU A 83 -7.46 3.23 15.14
CA GLU A 83 -7.29 4.62 15.56
C GLU A 83 -5.92 4.89 16.21
N ARG A 84 -5.40 3.96 17.01
CA ARG A 84 -4.10 4.12 17.70
C ARG A 84 -2.92 4.11 16.72
N ILE A 85 -3.03 3.30 15.65
CA ILE A 85 -2.02 3.23 14.60
C ILE A 85 -2.16 4.45 13.70
N PHE A 86 -3.38 4.83 13.36
CA PHE A 86 -3.69 6.04 12.61
C PHE A 86 -3.13 7.31 13.27
N GLU A 87 -3.27 7.46 14.62
CA GLU A 87 -2.66 8.56 15.37
C GLU A 87 -1.14 8.65 15.15
N LYS A 88 -0.45 7.50 14.97
CA LYS A 88 0.99 7.49 14.67
C LYS A 88 1.30 8.00 13.25
N ALA A 89 0.43 7.71 12.28
CA ALA A 89 0.55 8.30 10.94
C ALA A 89 0.37 9.83 10.98
N GLU A 90 -0.61 10.33 11.74
CA GLU A 90 -0.80 11.76 11.94
C GLU A 90 0.37 12.43 12.69
N GLU A 91 0.94 11.75 13.70
CA GLU A 91 2.15 12.23 14.38
C GLU A 91 3.32 12.35 13.39
N ASN A 92 3.54 11.33 12.56
CA ASN A 92 4.57 11.34 11.52
C ASN A 92 4.32 12.46 10.49
N GLN A 93 3.07 12.70 10.11
CA GLN A 93 2.72 13.73 9.15
C GLN A 93 3.14 15.15 9.59
N LYS A 94 3.19 15.43 10.89
CA LYS A 94 3.62 16.73 11.42
C LYS A 94 5.08 17.04 11.12
N THR A 95 5.92 16.03 10.91
CA THR A 95 7.37 16.17 10.75
C THR A 95 7.91 15.65 9.43
N ALA A 96 7.15 14.84 8.71
CA ALA A 96 7.58 14.17 7.48
C ALA A 96 7.97 15.15 6.38
N VAL A 97 9.08 14.88 5.69
CA VAL A 97 9.59 15.69 4.56
C VAL A 97 8.64 15.72 3.36
N SER A 98 7.76 14.73 3.24
CA SER A 98 6.74 14.61 2.18
C SER A 98 5.31 14.95 2.64
N ALA A 99 5.12 15.45 3.86
CA ALA A 99 3.80 15.71 4.47
C ALA A 99 2.81 16.48 3.56
N GLY A 100 3.29 17.41 2.76
CA GLY A 100 2.44 18.19 1.84
C GLY A 100 1.87 17.39 0.65
N ARG A 101 2.24 16.11 0.49
CA ARG A 101 1.74 15.21 -0.56
C ARG A 101 0.99 14.01 -0.02
N THR A 102 0.93 13.85 1.29
CA THR A 102 0.28 12.72 1.97
C THR A 102 -0.98 13.19 2.68
N ALA A 103 -1.99 12.33 2.71
CA ALA A 103 -3.19 12.51 3.51
C ALA A 103 -3.55 11.16 4.15
N PHE A 104 -4.12 11.18 5.35
CA PHE A 104 -4.54 9.96 6.05
C PHE A 104 -6.01 10.03 6.40
N GLN A 105 -6.68 8.86 6.43
CA GLN A 105 -8.10 8.71 6.73
C GLN A 105 -8.29 7.57 7.71
N LEU A 106 -8.88 7.85 8.87
CA LEU A 106 -9.38 6.81 9.77
C LEU A 106 -10.69 6.27 9.18
N ALA A 107 -10.66 5.11 8.56
CA ALA A 107 -11.83 4.56 7.90
C ALA A 107 -11.77 3.03 7.76
N ASN A 108 -12.95 2.42 7.63
CA ASN A 108 -13.07 1.02 7.24
C ASN A 108 -12.89 0.90 5.71
N ALA A 109 -11.88 0.14 5.28
CA ALA A 109 -11.55 -0.09 3.88
C ALA A 109 -12.75 -0.60 3.05
N GLU A 110 -13.59 -1.46 3.63
CA GLU A 110 -14.77 -2.05 2.96
C GLU A 110 -15.83 -1.00 2.54
N ALA A 111 -15.87 0.13 3.23
CA ALA A 111 -16.83 1.20 3.01
C ALA A 111 -16.18 2.48 2.46
N PHE A 112 -14.87 2.49 2.28
CA PHE A 112 -14.14 3.67 1.83
C PHE A 112 -14.41 3.96 0.34
N PRO A 113 -14.96 5.13 -0.01
CA PRO A 113 -15.18 5.49 -1.41
C PRO A 113 -13.84 5.84 -2.06
N VAL A 114 -13.52 5.21 -3.18
CA VAL A 114 -12.27 5.46 -3.92
C VAL A 114 -12.40 6.77 -4.70
N PRO A 115 -11.62 7.82 -4.38
CA PRO A 115 -11.71 9.08 -5.12
C PRO A 115 -11.30 8.92 -6.59
N GLU A 116 -11.98 9.61 -7.51
CA GLU A 116 -11.69 9.58 -8.95
C GLU A 116 -10.24 9.90 -9.33
N ARG A 117 -9.55 10.72 -8.52
CA ARG A 117 -8.15 11.08 -8.73
C ARG A 117 -7.16 9.95 -8.42
N VAL A 118 -7.61 8.88 -7.73
CA VAL A 118 -6.79 7.72 -7.41
C VAL A 118 -6.61 6.88 -8.65
N ASP A 119 -5.35 6.58 -8.99
CA ASP A 119 -4.97 5.76 -10.15
C ASP A 119 -3.94 4.67 -9.79
N ARG A 120 -3.47 4.65 -8.55
CA ARG A 120 -2.56 3.64 -8.00
C ARG A 120 -3.08 3.16 -6.64
N LEU A 121 -3.05 1.83 -6.40
CA LEU A 121 -3.52 1.23 -5.16
C LEU A 121 -2.46 0.27 -4.62
N TYR A 122 -2.20 0.33 -3.32
CA TYR A 122 -1.20 -0.51 -2.69
C TYR A 122 -1.79 -1.36 -1.57
N PHE A 123 -1.32 -2.61 -1.48
CA PHE A 123 -1.76 -3.60 -0.51
C PHE A 123 -0.56 -4.41 0.00
N PHE A 124 -0.39 -4.48 1.31
CA PHE A 124 0.52 -5.43 1.95
C PHE A 124 -0.28 -6.37 2.86
N ASN A 125 -1.04 -7.29 2.26
CA ASN A 125 -1.93 -8.22 2.98
C ASN A 125 -2.64 -7.57 4.19
N PRO A 126 -3.35 -6.45 4.04
CA PRO A 126 -3.87 -5.72 5.20
C PRO A 126 -5.06 -6.43 5.85
N PHE A 127 -5.72 -7.35 5.15
CA PHE A 127 -6.96 -8.01 5.59
C PHE A 127 -7.22 -9.34 4.84
N SER A 128 -8.28 -10.06 5.22
CA SER A 128 -8.66 -11.31 4.59
C SER A 128 -9.20 -11.13 3.15
N VAL A 129 -9.30 -12.23 2.40
CA VAL A 129 -9.85 -12.20 1.03
C VAL A 129 -11.31 -11.73 0.99
N GLU A 130 -12.11 -12.01 2.03
CA GLU A 130 -13.50 -11.55 2.12
C GLU A 130 -13.58 -10.02 2.20
N ILE A 131 -12.65 -9.40 2.92
CA ILE A 131 -12.55 -7.93 2.96
C ILE A 131 -12.04 -7.41 1.63
N LEU A 132 -11.03 -8.06 1.02
CA LEU A 132 -10.52 -7.70 -0.31
C LEU A 132 -11.63 -7.68 -1.37
N GLN A 133 -12.55 -8.66 -1.34
CA GLN A 133 -13.70 -8.71 -2.26
C GLN A 133 -14.56 -7.44 -2.18
N LYS A 134 -14.84 -6.98 -0.97
CA LYS A 134 -15.63 -5.75 -0.75
C LYS A 134 -14.87 -4.49 -1.14
N VAL A 135 -13.56 -4.45 -0.83
CA VAL A 135 -12.69 -3.35 -1.23
C VAL A 135 -12.60 -3.26 -2.76
N LEU A 136 -12.43 -4.41 -3.43
CA LEU A 136 -12.39 -4.44 -4.89
C LEU A 136 -13.73 -3.99 -5.51
N ALA A 137 -14.86 -4.34 -4.90
CA ALA A 137 -16.16 -3.83 -5.35
C ALA A 137 -16.21 -2.29 -5.32
N ARG A 138 -15.66 -1.63 -4.27
CA ARG A 138 -15.57 -0.16 -4.22
C ARG A 138 -14.62 0.41 -5.28
N ILE A 139 -13.52 -0.28 -5.56
CA ILE A 139 -12.58 0.12 -6.62
C ILE A 139 -13.27 0.04 -7.98
N LEU A 140 -13.98 -1.05 -8.28
CA LEU A 140 -14.73 -1.25 -9.51
C LEU A 140 -15.87 -0.22 -9.66
N GLU A 141 -16.63 0.07 -8.61
CA GLU A 141 -17.63 1.14 -8.62
C GLU A 141 -17.01 2.48 -9.07
N SER A 142 -15.92 2.89 -8.44
CA SER A 142 -15.22 4.14 -8.80
C SER A 142 -14.66 4.10 -10.22
N TRP A 143 -14.23 2.94 -10.69
CA TRP A 143 -13.72 2.76 -12.06
C TRP A 143 -14.86 2.82 -13.09
N TYR A 144 -16.01 2.20 -12.83
CA TYR A 144 -17.17 2.30 -13.71
C TYR A 144 -17.77 3.71 -13.76
N GLU A 145 -17.75 4.46 -12.66
CA GLU A 145 -18.21 5.84 -12.61
C GLU A 145 -17.28 6.80 -13.35
N ALA A 146 -15.97 6.58 -13.24
CA ALA A 146 -14.93 7.39 -13.88
C ALA A 146 -13.81 6.48 -14.44
N PRO A 147 -13.99 5.93 -15.68
CA PRO A 147 -13.02 5.04 -16.31
C PRO A 147 -11.64 5.68 -16.44
N ARG A 148 -10.61 4.99 -15.95
CA ARG A 148 -9.21 5.41 -15.97
C ARG A 148 -8.30 4.22 -15.77
N GLU A 149 -7.05 4.28 -16.19
CA GLU A 149 -6.06 3.28 -15.84
C GLU A 149 -5.88 3.23 -14.31
N LEU A 150 -6.14 2.08 -13.71
CA LEU A 150 -5.84 1.81 -12.31
C LEU A 150 -4.81 0.68 -12.22
N LEU A 151 -3.69 0.91 -11.52
CA LEU A 151 -2.73 -0.14 -11.20
C LEU A 151 -2.82 -0.50 -9.71
N MET A 152 -2.91 -1.80 -9.44
CA MET A 152 -2.97 -2.35 -8.09
C MET A 152 -1.72 -3.14 -7.79
N PHE A 153 -1.01 -2.78 -6.72
CA PHE A 153 0.25 -3.37 -6.28
C PHE A 153 0.00 -4.21 -5.04
N PHE A 154 0.18 -5.52 -5.14
CA PHE A 154 0.04 -6.44 -4.02
C PHE A 154 1.43 -6.95 -3.62
N TYR A 155 1.98 -6.39 -2.54
CA TYR A 155 3.22 -6.89 -1.97
C TYR A 155 2.97 -8.09 -1.07
N TYR A 156 3.81 -9.11 -1.20
CA TYR A 156 3.78 -10.34 -0.41
C TYR A 156 2.39 -11.01 -0.39
N PRO A 157 1.72 -11.15 -1.54
CA PRO A 157 0.34 -11.60 -1.59
C PRO A 157 0.19 -13.05 -1.15
N SER A 158 -0.93 -13.35 -0.47
CA SER A 158 -1.32 -14.73 -0.22
C SER A 158 -1.80 -15.42 -1.51
N ASP A 159 -1.74 -16.77 -1.54
CA ASP A 159 -2.27 -17.54 -2.67
C ASP A 159 -3.78 -17.33 -2.84
N GLU A 160 -4.51 -17.09 -1.75
CA GLU A 160 -5.93 -16.78 -1.78
C GLU A 160 -6.21 -15.45 -2.50
N TYR A 161 -5.37 -14.42 -2.26
CA TYR A 161 -5.47 -13.14 -2.97
C TYR A 161 -5.29 -13.34 -4.46
N ILE A 162 -4.20 -13.98 -4.86
CA ILE A 162 -3.90 -14.22 -6.28
C ILE A 162 -4.99 -15.05 -6.94
N SER A 163 -5.42 -16.14 -6.29
CA SER A 163 -6.48 -17.02 -6.81
C SER A 163 -7.78 -16.23 -7.04
N TYR A 164 -8.16 -15.37 -6.10
CA TYR A 164 -9.35 -14.55 -6.24
C TYR A 164 -9.19 -13.50 -7.36
N LEU A 165 -8.11 -12.73 -7.36
CA LEU A 165 -7.88 -11.66 -8.33
C LEU A 165 -7.87 -12.18 -9.77
N MET A 166 -7.33 -13.39 -10.01
CA MET A 166 -7.34 -14.05 -11.31
C MET A 166 -8.73 -14.49 -11.79
N THR A 167 -9.76 -14.45 -10.93
CA THR A 167 -11.15 -14.78 -11.31
C THR A 167 -12.01 -13.55 -11.64
N VAL A 168 -11.47 -12.35 -11.49
CA VAL A 168 -12.19 -11.10 -11.72
C VAL A 168 -12.02 -10.68 -13.18
N ASP A 169 -13.10 -10.71 -13.95
CA ASP A 169 -13.07 -10.52 -15.41
C ASP A 169 -12.53 -9.14 -15.84
N GLU A 170 -12.72 -8.10 -15.02
CA GLU A 170 -12.27 -6.73 -15.29
C GLU A 170 -10.76 -6.55 -15.08
N LEU A 171 -10.13 -7.43 -14.29
CA LEU A 171 -8.71 -7.32 -13.95
C LEU A 171 -7.83 -8.06 -14.96
N ALA A 172 -6.75 -7.44 -15.35
CA ALA A 172 -5.68 -8.11 -16.07
C ALA A 172 -4.40 -8.18 -15.20
N PHE A 173 -3.72 -9.34 -15.19
CA PHE A 173 -2.36 -9.41 -14.69
C PHE A 173 -1.45 -8.59 -15.61
N LEU A 174 -0.72 -7.64 -15.03
CA LEU A 174 0.17 -6.76 -15.80
C LEU A 174 1.64 -7.19 -15.70
N ASP A 175 2.15 -7.34 -14.47
CA ASP A 175 3.57 -7.57 -14.23
C ASP A 175 3.81 -8.14 -12.82
N GLU A 176 5.03 -8.60 -12.59
CA GLU A 176 5.53 -9.04 -11.28
C GLU A 176 6.92 -8.46 -11.03
N ILE A 177 7.12 -7.86 -9.86
CA ILE A 177 8.41 -7.37 -9.41
C ILE A 177 8.95 -8.34 -8.36
N ASP A 178 9.96 -9.11 -8.71
CA ASP A 178 10.65 -10.01 -7.78
C ASP A 178 11.39 -9.20 -6.70
N CYS A 179 11.22 -9.57 -5.44
CA CYS A 179 11.90 -8.99 -4.28
C CYS A 179 12.68 -10.04 -3.46
N GLY A 180 12.72 -11.30 -3.91
CA GLY A 180 13.35 -12.41 -3.18
C GLY A 180 14.83 -12.21 -2.90
N ASP A 181 15.57 -11.58 -3.82
CA ASP A 181 17.00 -11.26 -3.65
C ASP A 181 17.30 -10.20 -2.57
N LEU A 182 16.26 -9.51 -2.06
CA LEU A 182 16.40 -8.51 -0.99
C LEU A 182 16.48 -9.14 0.42
N PHE A 183 16.13 -10.42 0.54
CA PHE A 183 16.00 -11.11 1.81
C PHE A 183 16.80 -12.41 1.84
N PRO A 184 17.24 -12.86 3.02
CA PRO A 184 17.84 -14.19 3.14
C PRO A 184 16.75 -15.29 3.05
N GLY A 185 17.02 -16.35 2.31
CA GLY A 185 16.10 -17.48 2.16
C GLY A 185 15.38 -17.48 0.82
N GLU A 186 14.48 -18.45 0.66
CA GLU A 186 13.67 -18.61 -0.55
C GLU A 186 12.19 -18.54 -0.14
N ASP A 187 11.60 -17.36 -0.19
CA ASP A 187 10.15 -17.17 -0.04
C ASP A 187 9.57 -16.61 -1.35
N SER A 188 8.81 -17.43 -2.06
CA SER A 188 8.21 -17.05 -3.35
C SER A 188 7.17 -15.92 -3.24
N ARG A 189 6.76 -15.55 -2.04
CA ARG A 189 5.86 -14.43 -1.82
C ARG A 189 6.58 -13.08 -1.74
N GLU A 190 7.91 -13.07 -1.62
CA GLU A 190 8.72 -11.85 -1.66
C GLU A 190 8.70 -11.24 -3.06
N ARG A 191 7.54 -10.71 -3.44
CA ARG A 191 7.27 -10.11 -4.75
C ARG A 191 6.14 -9.09 -4.65
N ILE A 192 6.06 -8.20 -5.64
CA ILE A 192 4.91 -7.32 -5.86
C ILE A 192 4.21 -7.80 -7.13
N VAL A 193 2.97 -8.25 -7.01
CA VAL A 193 2.14 -8.61 -8.16
C VAL A 193 1.30 -7.40 -8.56
N ILE A 194 1.27 -7.10 -9.85
CA ILE A 194 0.59 -5.92 -10.38
C ILE A 194 -0.57 -6.35 -11.27
N PHE A 195 -1.75 -5.88 -10.91
CA PHE A 195 -2.96 -5.99 -11.73
C PHE A 195 -3.36 -4.62 -12.25
N GLU A 196 -4.05 -4.61 -13.39
CA GLU A 196 -4.58 -3.38 -13.99
C GLU A 196 -6.08 -3.46 -14.28
N LEU A 197 -6.74 -2.31 -14.15
CA LEU A 197 -7.99 -1.99 -14.82
C LEU A 197 -7.65 -1.02 -15.95
N PRO A 198 -8.07 -1.30 -17.20
CA PRO A 198 -7.72 -0.45 -18.35
C PRO A 198 -8.37 0.93 -18.25
N GLY A 199 -7.75 1.94 -18.92
CA GLY A 199 -8.29 3.28 -19.06
C GLY A 199 -9.26 3.43 -20.22
#